data_624efb7442f5e73cc040c0b6517e2a31
#
_entry.id   624efb7442f5e73cc040c0b6517e2a31
#
_cell.length_a   1.000
_cell.length_b   1.000
_cell.length_c   1.000
_cell.angle_alpha   90.00
_cell.angle_beta   90.00
_cell.angle_gamma   90.00
#
_symmetry.space_group_name_H-M   'P 1'
#
loop_
_entity.id
_entity.type
_entity.pdbx_description
1 polymer ?
#
loop_
_entity_poly.entity_id
_entity_poly.type
_entity_poly.pdbx_seq_one_letter_code
_entity_poly.pdbx_strand_id
1 'polypeptide(L)'
;MAVQSSPPAPDEPTDTKGLLFAVSAYLLWGAFPFYFAFIKAAAPVEIIGHRVVWSFLFCLAGVLIWREVPQLRQTLRDRRLFAGLALAGALVSVNWLIYVWGVLNDHVVDAALGYFINPLITVSLAIVVLGERLRPVQKIALGIGALAVLVIAVGYGQVPWVALALAGTFATYGLVKKRVGGRVTPLVGLTVETTLLSPVALSYLIWLQSVGQGTFLNHGTGHTLALAAAGAVTAIPLLLFAAASSRIPLSMMGLIQYLTPVLQFAFGVWINHEVMPTPRWIGFGLVWVALVLLTVDSLRASRPRDVLSDPDTMN
;
A
#
# COMPACT_ATOMS: atom_id res chain seq x y z
N MET A 1 -10.34 -12.29 47.37
CA MET A 1 -9.93 -11.00 46.84
C MET A 1 -10.61 -10.84 45.49
N ALA A 2 -11.70 -10.09 45.46
CA ALA A 2 -12.46 -9.86 44.22
C ALA A 2 -11.70 -8.85 43.34
N VAL A 3 -11.33 -9.27 42.14
CA VAL A 3 -10.80 -8.38 41.10
C VAL A 3 -11.98 -7.53 40.62
N GLN A 4 -12.03 -6.27 41.06
CA GLN A 4 -12.95 -5.30 40.53
C GLN A 4 -12.56 -5.07 39.05
N SER A 5 -13.39 -5.54 38.12
CA SER A 5 -13.33 -5.17 36.72
C SER A 5 -13.66 -3.68 36.63
N SER A 6 -12.65 -2.87 36.26
CA SER A 6 -12.86 -1.47 35.96
C SER A 6 -13.86 -1.36 34.78
N PRO A 7 -14.83 -0.42 34.85
CA PRO A 7 -15.74 -0.17 33.76
C PRO A 7 -14.93 0.20 32.49
N PRO A 8 -15.42 -0.14 31.28
CA PRO A 8 -14.78 0.26 30.03
C PRO A 8 -14.59 1.78 30.05
N ALA A 9 -13.39 2.21 29.72
CA ALA A 9 -13.09 3.63 29.58
C ALA A 9 -14.07 4.27 28.58
N PRO A 10 -14.58 5.49 28.86
CA PRO A 10 -15.40 6.22 27.90
C PRO A 10 -14.62 6.36 26.60
N ASP A 11 -15.35 6.32 25.44
CA ASP A 11 -14.80 6.49 24.10
C ASP A 11 -13.75 7.60 24.10
N GLU A 12 -12.48 7.22 24.05
CA GLU A 12 -11.43 8.23 23.95
C GLU A 12 -11.67 9.01 22.67
N PRO A 13 -11.67 10.35 22.71
CA PRO A 13 -11.91 11.16 21.54
C PRO A 13 -10.89 10.77 20.48
N THR A 14 -11.38 10.38 19.28
CA THR A 14 -10.53 10.00 18.14
C THR A 14 -9.43 11.02 17.97
N ASP A 15 -8.16 10.62 17.98
CA ASP A 15 -7.04 11.54 17.82
C ASP A 15 -7.13 12.21 16.44
N THR A 16 -7.58 13.47 16.43
CA THR A 16 -7.76 14.30 15.23
C THR A 16 -6.46 14.41 14.43
N LYS A 17 -5.29 14.43 15.11
CA LYS A 17 -3.98 14.47 14.43
C LYS A 17 -3.71 13.14 13.72
N GLY A 18 -4.03 12.02 14.35
CA GLY A 18 -3.90 10.70 13.74
C GLY A 18 -4.80 10.56 12.51
N LEU A 19 -6.04 11.05 12.59
CA LEU A 19 -6.97 11.07 11.47
C LEU A 19 -6.44 11.96 10.32
N LEU A 20 -5.95 13.16 10.62
CA LEU A 20 -5.38 14.06 9.63
C LEU A 20 -4.16 13.44 8.93
N PHE A 21 -3.27 12.79 9.67
CA PHE A 21 -2.12 12.10 9.08
C PHE A 21 -2.54 10.94 8.15
N ALA A 22 -3.54 10.13 8.55
CA ALA A 22 -4.07 9.07 7.70
C ALA A 22 -4.66 9.62 6.41
N VAL A 23 -5.58 10.57 6.51
CA VAL A 23 -6.23 11.19 5.35
C VAL A 23 -5.19 11.82 4.42
N SER A 24 -4.22 12.56 4.97
CA SER A 24 -3.14 13.17 4.18
C SER A 24 -2.30 12.13 3.45
N ALA A 25 -1.93 11.01 4.10
CA ALA A 25 -1.16 9.94 3.47
C ALA A 25 -1.91 9.34 2.27
N TYR A 26 -3.19 9.02 2.46
CA TYR A 26 -4.00 8.37 1.42
C TYR A 26 -4.42 9.35 0.30
N LEU A 27 -4.59 10.65 0.59
CA LEU A 27 -4.76 11.68 -0.43
C LEU A 27 -3.51 11.83 -1.29
N LEU A 28 -2.33 11.86 -0.67
CA LEU A 28 -1.06 11.92 -1.41
C LEU A 28 -0.87 10.70 -2.32
N TRP A 29 -1.15 9.49 -1.83
CA TRP A 29 -1.12 8.29 -2.67
C TRP A 29 -2.19 8.31 -3.76
N GLY A 30 -3.38 8.85 -3.49
CA GLY A 30 -4.45 9.04 -4.48
C GLY A 30 -4.07 10.04 -5.58
N ALA A 31 -3.22 11.03 -5.26
CA ALA A 31 -2.71 12.01 -6.21
C ALA A 31 -1.53 11.53 -7.07
N PHE A 32 -1.00 10.33 -6.84
CA PHE A 32 0.15 9.79 -7.61
C PHE A 32 -0.05 9.78 -9.12
N PRO A 33 -1.23 9.50 -9.70
CA PRO A 33 -1.41 9.58 -11.14
C PRO A 33 -1.06 10.95 -11.72
N PHE A 34 -1.39 12.06 -11.04
CA PHE A 34 -1.02 13.41 -11.46
C PHE A 34 0.51 13.60 -11.49
N TYR A 35 1.19 13.11 -10.44
CA TYR A 35 2.63 13.19 -10.37
C TYR A 35 3.32 12.41 -11.49
N PHE A 36 2.89 11.16 -11.76
CA PHE A 36 3.48 10.36 -12.83
C PHE A 36 3.12 10.89 -14.21
N ALA A 37 1.92 11.44 -14.42
CA ALA A 37 1.56 12.11 -15.64
C ALA A 37 2.46 13.34 -15.93
N PHE A 38 2.88 14.07 -14.88
CA PHE A 38 3.81 15.19 -15.02
C PHE A 38 5.22 14.78 -15.47
N ILE A 39 5.69 13.60 -15.03
CA ILE A 39 7.02 13.06 -15.37
C ILE A 39 6.97 11.98 -16.46
N LYS A 40 5.89 11.92 -17.24
CA LYS A 40 5.67 10.89 -18.27
C LYS A 40 6.70 10.86 -19.41
N ALA A 41 7.56 11.87 -19.53
CA ALA A 41 8.69 11.85 -20.43
C ALA A 41 9.73 10.78 -20.06
N ALA A 42 9.83 10.42 -18.78
CA ALA A 42 10.69 9.35 -18.30
C ALA A 42 10.01 7.98 -18.44
N ALA A 43 10.76 6.98 -18.87
CA ALA A 43 10.28 5.60 -18.92
C ALA A 43 9.96 5.06 -17.51
N PRO A 44 9.04 4.07 -17.35
CA PRO A 44 8.69 3.52 -16.04
C PRO A 44 9.90 3.07 -15.22
N VAL A 45 10.87 2.41 -15.86
CA VAL A 45 12.09 1.92 -15.19
C VAL A 45 12.98 3.07 -14.71
N GLU A 46 13.08 4.16 -15.49
CA GLU A 46 13.81 5.37 -15.11
C GLU A 46 13.16 6.02 -13.87
N ILE A 47 11.82 6.14 -13.88
CA ILE A 47 11.06 6.68 -12.73
C ILE A 47 11.33 5.84 -11.48
N ILE A 48 11.28 4.51 -11.58
CA ILE A 48 11.55 3.62 -10.44
C ILE A 48 13.00 3.75 -9.98
N GLY A 49 13.95 3.86 -10.89
CA GLY A 49 15.35 4.13 -10.56
C GLY A 49 15.50 5.39 -9.69
N HIS A 50 14.91 6.49 -10.13
CA HIS A 50 14.90 7.74 -9.36
C HIS A 50 14.16 7.59 -8.02
N ARG A 51 12.99 6.93 -8.00
CA ARG A 51 12.27 6.67 -6.74
C ARG A 51 13.13 5.91 -5.74
N VAL A 52 13.82 4.86 -6.15
CA VAL A 52 14.68 4.06 -5.27
C VAL A 52 15.84 4.90 -4.74
N VAL A 53 16.60 5.55 -5.64
CA VAL A 53 17.81 6.30 -5.25
C VAL A 53 17.46 7.49 -4.36
N TRP A 54 16.49 8.32 -4.77
CA TRP A 54 16.12 9.50 -3.98
C TRP A 54 15.40 9.15 -2.68
N SER A 55 14.62 8.04 -2.64
CA SER A 55 14.03 7.56 -1.38
C SER A 55 15.11 7.07 -0.42
N PHE A 56 16.11 6.36 -0.93
CA PHE A 56 17.26 5.95 -0.12
C PHE A 56 17.97 7.16 0.50
N LEU A 57 18.31 8.16 -0.31
CA LEU A 57 18.99 9.36 0.17
C LEU A 57 18.12 10.15 1.17
N PHE A 58 16.83 10.30 0.88
CA PHE A 58 15.89 11.00 1.77
C PHE A 58 15.75 10.28 3.12
N CYS A 59 15.55 8.96 3.11
CA CYS A 59 15.41 8.18 4.33
C CYS A 59 16.72 8.09 5.10
N LEU A 60 17.86 7.97 4.41
CA LEU A 60 19.19 7.97 5.06
C LEU A 60 19.45 9.32 5.75
N ALA A 61 19.13 10.44 5.10
CA ALA A 61 19.19 11.75 5.73
C ALA A 61 18.30 11.81 6.97
N GLY A 62 17.07 11.29 6.90
CA GLY A 62 16.19 11.16 8.05
C GLY A 62 16.79 10.33 9.17
N VAL A 63 17.35 9.15 8.88
CA VAL A 63 18.02 8.29 9.87
C VAL A 63 19.17 9.03 10.59
N LEU A 64 19.91 9.87 9.86
CA LEU A 64 20.97 10.68 10.44
C LEU A 64 20.42 11.81 11.34
N ILE A 65 19.38 12.52 10.87
CA ILE A 65 18.75 13.64 11.61
C ILE A 65 18.10 13.14 12.90
N TRP A 66 17.32 12.03 12.84
CA TRP A 66 16.65 11.46 14.01
C TRP A 66 17.52 10.50 14.82
N ARG A 67 18.82 10.40 14.46
CA ARG A 67 19.84 9.60 15.19
C ARG A 67 19.50 8.10 15.29
N GLU A 68 18.83 7.54 14.27
CA GLU A 68 18.46 6.12 14.20
C GLU A 68 19.58 5.21 13.64
N VAL A 69 20.79 5.73 13.47
CA VAL A 69 21.96 4.98 12.96
C VAL A 69 22.25 3.69 13.74
N PRO A 70 22.14 3.65 15.10
CA PRO A 70 22.33 2.41 15.85
C PRO A 70 21.36 1.31 15.43
N GLN A 71 20.08 1.67 15.24
CA GLN A 71 19.05 0.72 14.81
C GLN A 71 19.28 0.26 13.36
N LEU A 72 19.68 1.16 12.46
CA LEU A 72 20.05 0.81 11.08
C LEU A 72 21.20 -0.21 11.07
N ARG A 73 22.30 0.04 11.84
CA ARG A 73 23.41 -0.89 11.94
C ARG A 73 23.02 -2.25 12.49
N GLN A 74 22.17 -2.27 13.52
CA GLN A 74 21.66 -3.52 14.09
C GLN A 74 20.84 -4.30 13.06
N THR A 75 19.96 -3.61 12.32
CA THR A 75 19.10 -4.20 11.28
C THR A 75 19.96 -4.81 10.14
N LEU A 76 20.99 -4.10 9.70
CA LEU A 76 21.91 -4.59 8.65
C LEU A 76 22.74 -5.81 9.09
N ARG A 77 23.01 -5.97 10.40
CA ARG A 77 23.73 -7.12 10.96
C ARG A 77 22.84 -8.35 11.18
N ASP A 78 21.56 -8.16 11.43
CA ASP A 78 20.60 -9.27 11.54
C ASP A 78 20.25 -9.81 10.15
N ARG A 79 20.90 -10.91 9.77
CA ARG A 79 20.72 -11.54 8.43
C ARG A 79 19.27 -11.87 8.09
N ARG A 80 18.47 -12.31 9.09
CA ARG A 80 17.06 -12.68 8.87
C ARG A 80 16.20 -11.44 8.63
N LEU A 81 16.40 -10.42 9.45
CA LEU A 81 15.70 -9.16 9.33
C LEU A 81 16.06 -8.44 8.01
N PHE A 82 17.37 -8.40 7.68
CA PHE A 82 17.87 -7.85 6.44
C PHE A 82 17.30 -8.57 5.21
N ALA A 83 17.33 -9.91 5.18
CA ALA A 83 16.78 -10.69 4.06
C ALA A 83 15.25 -10.48 3.91
N GLY A 84 14.52 -10.39 5.02
CA GLY A 84 13.09 -10.09 4.99
C GLY A 84 12.79 -8.69 4.43
N LEU A 85 13.56 -7.67 4.85
CA LEU A 85 13.40 -6.31 4.34
C LEU A 85 13.87 -6.20 2.88
N ALA A 86 14.92 -6.92 2.47
CA ALA A 86 15.37 -6.99 1.09
C ALA A 86 14.30 -7.59 0.17
N LEU A 87 13.66 -8.69 0.61
CA LEU A 87 12.52 -9.27 -0.10
C LEU A 87 11.33 -8.30 -0.17
N ALA A 88 11.02 -7.61 0.93
CA ALA A 88 10.00 -6.57 0.95
C ALA A 88 10.31 -5.46 -0.04
N GLY A 89 11.55 -4.98 -0.08
CA GLY A 89 12.03 -3.98 -1.03
C GLY A 89 11.88 -4.42 -2.49
N ALA A 90 12.25 -5.67 -2.80
CA ALA A 90 12.06 -6.23 -4.14
C ALA A 90 10.58 -6.29 -4.54
N LEU A 91 9.71 -6.81 -3.65
CA LEU A 91 8.27 -6.91 -3.90
C LEU A 91 7.62 -5.54 -4.11
N VAL A 92 7.95 -4.56 -3.26
CA VAL A 92 7.36 -3.22 -3.39
C VAL A 92 7.89 -2.50 -4.63
N SER A 93 9.13 -2.74 -5.04
CA SER A 93 9.68 -2.14 -6.27
C SER A 93 9.03 -2.71 -7.52
N VAL A 94 8.76 -4.03 -7.55
CA VAL A 94 7.97 -4.64 -8.63
C VAL A 94 6.56 -4.07 -8.64
N ASN A 95 5.92 -3.93 -7.47
CA ASN A 95 4.61 -3.31 -7.36
C ASN A 95 4.62 -1.87 -7.92
N TRP A 96 5.59 -1.06 -7.54
CA TRP A 96 5.74 0.32 -8.02
C TRP A 96 5.97 0.37 -9.52
N LEU A 97 6.76 -0.55 -10.07
CA LEU A 97 7.01 -0.61 -11.52
C LEU A 97 5.71 -0.89 -12.28
N ILE A 98 4.93 -1.89 -11.83
CA ILE A 98 3.63 -2.22 -12.43
C ILE A 98 2.67 -1.02 -12.32
N TYR A 99 2.66 -0.34 -11.18
CA TYR A 99 1.81 0.83 -10.96
C TYR A 99 2.18 1.99 -11.90
N VAL A 100 3.47 2.36 -11.94
CA VAL A 100 3.95 3.45 -12.81
C VAL A 100 3.71 3.10 -14.28
N TRP A 101 3.99 1.85 -14.67
CA TRP A 101 3.68 1.37 -16.02
C TRP A 101 2.19 1.52 -16.32
N GLY A 102 1.33 1.10 -15.41
CA GLY A 102 -0.13 1.21 -15.56
C GLY A 102 -0.59 2.65 -15.73
N VAL A 103 -0.07 3.58 -14.91
CA VAL A 103 -0.42 5.02 -15.02
C VAL A 103 0.02 5.61 -16.36
N LEU A 104 1.20 5.24 -16.85
CA LEU A 104 1.76 5.78 -18.10
C LEU A 104 1.19 5.14 -19.38
N ASN A 105 0.44 4.04 -19.24
CA ASN A 105 -0.16 3.29 -20.37
C ASN A 105 -1.69 3.19 -20.27
N ASP A 106 -2.34 4.17 -19.65
CA ASP A 106 -3.81 4.28 -19.56
C ASP A 106 -4.50 3.08 -18.88
N HIS A 107 -3.85 2.53 -17.83
CA HIS A 107 -4.35 1.45 -16.98
C HIS A 107 -4.57 1.91 -15.52
N VAL A 108 -4.89 3.19 -15.28
CA VAL A 108 -5.08 3.72 -13.91
C VAL A 108 -6.30 3.08 -13.25
N VAL A 109 -7.36 2.81 -14.02
CA VAL A 109 -8.55 2.10 -13.52
C VAL A 109 -8.22 0.66 -13.10
N ASP A 110 -7.36 -0.05 -13.86
CA ASP A 110 -6.90 -1.39 -13.46
C ASP A 110 -6.01 -1.33 -12.21
N ALA A 111 -5.18 -0.30 -12.08
CA ALA A 111 -4.41 -0.08 -10.85
C ALA A 111 -5.32 0.18 -9.64
N ALA A 112 -6.35 1.02 -9.79
CA ALA A 112 -7.37 1.24 -8.76
C ALA A 112 -8.09 -0.06 -8.38
N LEU A 113 -8.48 -0.87 -9.37
CA LEU A 113 -9.07 -2.19 -9.15
C LEU A 113 -8.13 -3.08 -8.30
N GLY A 114 -6.83 -3.09 -8.60
CA GLY A 114 -5.83 -3.83 -7.85
C GLY A 114 -5.82 -3.46 -6.36
N TYR A 115 -5.87 -2.17 -6.04
CA TYR A 115 -5.93 -1.73 -4.65
C TYR A 115 -7.29 -2.01 -3.99
N PHE A 116 -8.39 -2.01 -4.74
CA PHE A 116 -9.68 -2.44 -4.20
C PHE A 116 -9.71 -3.94 -3.89
N ILE A 117 -9.16 -4.81 -4.74
CA ILE A 117 -9.16 -6.26 -4.49
C ILE A 117 -8.02 -6.71 -3.54
N ASN A 118 -7.07 -5.85 -3.21
CA ASN A 118 -5.95 -6.19 -2.32
C ASN A 118 -6.39 -6.80 -0.97
N PRO A 119 -7.41 -6.33 -0.25
CA PRO A 119 -7.90 -6.96 0.98
C PRO A 119 -8.37 -8.41 0.76
N LEU A 120 -9.00 -8.69 -0.39
CA LEU A 120 -9.44 -10.04 -0.75
C LEU A 120 -8.24 -10.98 -0.94
N ILE A 121 -7.22 -10.53 -1.67
CA ILE A 121 -5.98 -11.29 -1.86
C ILE A 121 -5.24 -11.47 -0.55
N THR A 122 -5.19 -10.46 0.31
CA THR A 122 -4.56 -10.54 1.65
C THR A 122 -5.23 -11.60 2.52
N VAL A 123 -6.56 -11.65 2.54
CA VAL A 123 -7.32 -12.69 3.24
C VAL A 123 -7.05 -14.07 2.64
N SER A 124 -6.99 -14.19 1.31
CA SER A 124 -6.66 -15.45 0.64
C SER A 124 -5.25 -15.95 1.01
N LEU A 125 -4.27 -15.05 1.07
CA LEU A 125 -2.90 -15.39 1.50
C LEU A 125 -2.85 -15.81 2.98
N ALA A 126 -3.63 -15.17 3.84
CA ALA A 126 -3.71 -15.54 5.26
C ALA A 126 -4.18 -16.98 5.44
N ILE A 127 -5.12 -17.45 4.61
CA ILE A 127 -5.58 -18.85 4.62
C ILE A 127 -4.46 -19.79 4.17
N VAL A 128 -3.90 -19.51 2.99
CA VAL A 128 -2.95 -20.44 2.34
C VAL A 128 -1.63 -20.50 3.10
N VAL A 129 -1.15 -19.35 3.63
CA VAL A 129 0.19 -19.25 4.23
C VAL A 129 0.17 -19.36 5.74
N LEU A 130 -0.91 -18.88 6.41
CA LEU A 130 -1.02 -18.90 7.87
C LEU A 130 -1.98 -19.97 8.38
N GLY A 131 -2.71 -20.66 7.51
CA GLY A 131 -3.69 -21.68 7.88
C GLY A 131 -4.91 -21.11 8.61
N GLU A 132 -5.20 -19.82 8.45
CA GLU A 132 -6.32 -19.16 9.13
C GLU A 132 -7.67 -19.71 8.63
N ARG A 133 -8.62 -19.90 9.54
CA ARG A 133 -9.97 -20.32 9.20
C ARG A 133 -10.85 -19.14 8.84
N LEU A 134 -11.48 -19.23 7.67
CA LEU A 134 -12.42 -18.17 7.23
C LEU A 134 -13.74 -18.21 7.97
N ARG A 135 -14.22 -17.03 8.32
CA ARG A 135 -15.61 -16.83 8.70
C ARG A 135 -16.54 -16.94 7.47
N PRO A 136 -17.81 -17.33 7.63
CA PRO A 136 -18.73 -17.50 6.51
C PRO A 136 -18.84 -16.28 5.60
N VAL A 137 -18.90 -15.08 6.19
CA VAL A 137 -18.98 -13.81 5.43
C VAL A 137 -17.72 -13.58 4.59
N GLN A 138 -16.53 -13.92 5.10
CA GLN A 138 -15.28 -13.81 4.33
C GLN A 138 -15.25 -14.76 3.13
N LYS A 139 -15.80 -15.98 3.26
CA LYS A 139 -15.94 -16.92 2.12
C LYS A 139 -16.84 -16.35 1.02
N ILE A 140 -17.97 -15.76 1.42
CA ILE A 140 -18.91 -15.11 0.49
C ILE A 140 -18.23 -13.93 -0.22
N ALA A 141 -17.55 -13.07 0.53
CA ALA A 141 -16.84 -11.91 -0.03
C ALA A 141 -15.74 -12.33 -1.02
N LEU A 142 -14.96 -13.38 -0.71
CA LEU A 142 -13.96 -13.94 -1.64
C LEU A 142 -14.62 -14.51 -2.90
N GLY A 143 -15.74 -15.23 -2.76
CA GLY A 143 -16.51 -15.73 -3.91
C GLY A 143 -16.99 -14.62 -4.82
N ILE A 144 -17.54 -13.52 -4.24
CA ILE A 144 -17.99 -12.35 -5.00
C ILE A 144 -16.79 -11.67 -5.68
N GLY A 145 -15.65 -11.53 -4.99
CA GLY A 145 -14.43 -10.96 -5.57
C GLY A 145 -13.89 -11.79 -6.73
N ALA A 146 -13.88 -13.12 -6.61
CA ALA A 146 -13.50 -14.01 -7.71
C ALA A 146 -14.46 -13.89 -8.90
N LEU A 147 -15.77 -13.80 -8.64
CA LEU A 147 -16.78 -13.56 -9.67
C LEU A 147 -16.57 -12.20 -10.36
N ALA A 148 -16.21 -11.15 -9.62
CA ALA A 148 -15.90 -9.85 -10.18
C ALA A 148 -14.73 -9.90 -11.18
N VAL A 149 -13.64 -10.56 -10.80
CA VAL A 149 -12.47 -10.76 -11.69
C VAL A 149 -12.87 -11.55 -12.93
N LEU A 150 -13.68 -12.61 -12.79
CA LEU A 150 -14.17 -13.41 -13.90
C LEU A 150 -15.05 -12.58 -14.85
N VAL A 151 -15.97 -11.81 -14.33
CA VAL A 151 -16.84 -10.92 -15.12
C VAL A 151 -16.03 -9.92 -15.93
N ILE A 152 -15.00 -9.32 -15.32
CA ILE A 152 -14.09 -8.40 -16.02
C ILE A 152 -13.31 -9.17 -17.08
N ALA A 153 -12.69 -10.31 -16.75
CA ALA A 153 -11.87 -11.06 -17.67
C ALA A 153 -12.65 -11.55 -18.90
N VAL A 154 -13.85 -12.12 -18.70
CA VAL A 154 -14.69 -12.65 -19.79
C VAL A 154 -15.32 -11.52 -20.57
N GLY A 155 -15.88 -10.52 -19.90
CA GLY A 155 -16.62 -9.44 -20.56
C GLY A 155 -15.72 -8.41 -21.24
N TYR A 156 -14.46 -8.25 -20.81
CA TYR A 156 -13.48 -7.38 -21.43
C TYR A 156 -12.58 -8.13 -22.41
N GLY A 157 -12.63 -9.47 -22.42
CA GLY A 157 -11.80 -10.32 -23.28
C GLY A 157 -10.33 -10.41 -22.87
N GLN A 158 -9.96 -9.84 -21.73
CA GLN A 158 -8.59 -9.81 -21.21
C GLN A 158 -8.58 -9.97 -19.69
N VAL A 159 -7.63 -10.76 -19.19
CA VAL A 159 -7.38 -10.87 -17.75
C VAL A 159 -6.87 -9.54 -17.22
N PRO A 160 -7.42 -8.97 -16.14
CA PRO A 160 -6.95 -7.72 -15.55
C PRO A 160 -5.61 -7.93 -14.81
N TRP A 161 -4.55 -8.24 -15.59
CA TRP A 161 -3.25 -8.65 -15.03
C TRP A 161 -2.60 -7.56 -14.18
N VAL A 162 -2.79 -6.27 -14.53
CA VAL A 162 -2.27 -5.13 -13.75
C VAL A 162 -2.88 -5.16 -12.36
N ALA A 163 -4.20 -5.27 -12.27
CA ALA A 163 -4.91 -5.32 -11.00
C ALA A 163 -4.48 -6.53 -10.14
N LEU A 164 -4.40 -7.72 -10.74
CA LEU A 164 -4.01 -8.94 -10.04
C LEU A 164 -2.54 -8.90 -9.60
N ALA A 165 -1.65 -8.41 -10.44
CA ALA A 165 -0.23 -8.29 -10.12
C ALA A 165 0.02 -7.25 -9.00
N LEU A 166 -0.67 -6.11 -9.03
CA LEU A 166 -0.60 -5.11 -7.97
C LEU A 166 -1.13 -5.67 -6.65
N ALA A 167 -2.31 -6.27 -6.65
CA ALA A 167 -2.88 -6.87 -5.44
C ALA A 167 -2.01 -8.00 -4.88
N GLY A 168 -1.51 -8.90 -5.72
CA GLY A 168 -0.67 -10.03 -5.33
C GLY A 168 0.68 -9.59 -4.76
N THR A 169 1.38 -8.67 -5.43
CA THR A 169 2.67 -8.17 -4.97
C THR A 169 2.54 -7.37 -3.67
N PHE A 170 1.51 -6.53 -3.55
CA PHE A 170 1.29 -5.72 -2.35
C PHE A 170 0.83 -6.56 -1.16
N ALA A 171 -0.07 -7.53 -1.36
CA ALA A 171 -0.49 -8.45 -0.31
C ALA A 171 0.69 -9.31 0.20
N THR A 172 1.54 -9.81 -0.72
CA THR A 172 2.75 -10.55 -0.35
C THR A 172 3.76 -9.66 0.38
N TYR A 173 3.96 -8.43 -0.08
CA TYR A 173 4.75 -7.41 0.63
C TYR A 173 4.22 -7.21 2.06
N GLY A 174 2.91 -7.02 2.23
CA GLY A 174 2.26 -6.88 3.53
C GLY A 174 2.51 -8.08 4.46
N LEU A 175 2.42 -9.31 3.92
CA LEU A 175 2.72 -10.54 4.67
C LEU A 175 4.19 -10.60 5.14
N VAL A 176 5.13 -10.25 4.26
CA VAL A 176 6.57 -10.18 4.62
C VAL A 176 6.79 -9.10 5.67
N LYS A 177 6.21 -7.92 5.50
CA LYS A 177 6.30 -6.83 6.49
C LYS A 177 5.72 -7.22 7.85
N LYS A 178 4.62 -7.96 7.90
CA LYS A 178 4.05 -8.49 9.15
C LYS A 178 5.04 -9.39 9.90
N ARG A 179 5.83 -10.20 9.17
CA ARG A 179 6.84 -11.10 9.77
C ARG A 179 8.07 -10.37 10.29
N VAL A 180 8.48 -9.27 9.66
CA VAL A 180 9.66 -8.48 10.07
C VAL A 180 9.28 -7.23 10.85
N GLY A 181 7.98 -6.84 10.86
CA GLY A 181 7.46 -5.63 11.48
C GLY A 181 7.57 -5.61 13.00
N GLY A 182 7.47 -4.40 13.57
CA GLY A 182 7.61 -4.15 15.00
C GLY A 182 9.04 -4.12 15.53
N ARG A 183 10.03 -4.54 14.72
CA ARG A 183 11.46 -4.53 15.10
C ARG A 183 12.21 -3.30 14.63
N VAL A 184 11.68 -2.59 13.65
CA VAL A 184 12.33 -1.42 13.03
C VAL A 184 11.32 -0.29 12.84
N THR A 185 11.80 0.95 12.93
CA THR A 185 10.99 2.10 12.57
C THR A 185 10.70 2.07 11.05
N PRO A 186 9.61 2.70 10.59
CA PRO A 186 9.30 2.80 9.17
C PRO A 186 10.43 3.40 8.35
N LEU A 187 11.14 4.37 8.92
CA LEU A 187 12.26 5.06 8.28
C LEU A 187 13.45 4.13 8.06
N VAL A 188 13.88 3.40 9.11
CA VAL A 188 14.95 2.40 9.01
C VAL A 188 14.55 1.27 8.07
N GLY A 189 13.29 0.79 8.15
CA GLY A 189 12.77 -0.24 7.26
C GLY A 189 12.88 0.16 5.79
N LEU A 190 12.37 1.34 5.42
CA LEU A 190 12.44 1.84 4.04
C LEU A 190 13.88 2.09 3.58
N THR A 191 14.76 2.59 4.48
CA THR A 191 16.19 2.75 4.19
C THR A 191 16.81 1.40 3.81
N VAL A 192 16.56 0.34 4.56
CA VAL A 192 17.11 -1.00 4.27
C VAL A 192 16.49 -1.59 3.00
N GLU A 193 15.17 -1.45 2.80
CA GLU A 193 14.48 -1.91 1.59
C GLU A 193 15.06 -1.29 0.32
N THR A 194 15.44 -0.01 0.38
CA THR A 194 16.03 0.71 -0.77
C THR A 194 17.53 0.55 -0.87
N THR A 195 18.27 0.27 0.22
CA THR A 195 19.74 0.12 0.22
C THR A 195 20.22 -0.91 -0.80
N LEU A 196 19.57 -2.08 -0.85
CA LEU A 196 19.97 -3.16 -1.74
C LEU A 196 19.73 -2.84 -3.21
N LEU A 197 18.67 -2.12 -3.50
CA LEU A 197 18.25 -1.78 -4.85
C LEU A 197 18.94 -0.51 -5.38
N SER A 198 19.41 0.36 -4.48
CA SER A 198 20.02 1.64 -4.86
C SER A 198 21.27 1.51 -5.73
N PRO A 199 22.21 0.57 -5.50
CA PRO A 199 23.35 0.41 -6.41
C PRO A 199 22.93 -0.01 -7.82
N VAL A 200 21.96 -0.92 -7.93
CA VAL A 200 21.44 -1.38 -9.22
C VAL A 200 20.70 -0.24 -9.94
N ALA A 201 19.84 0.46 -9.21
CA ALA A 201 19.09 1.60 -9.73
C ALA A 201 20.03 2.72 -10.19
N LEU A 202 21.03 3.06 -9.37
CA LEU A 202 22.02 4.09 -9.70
C LEU A 202 22.85 3.71 -10.93
N SER A 203 23.34 2.46 -11.00
CA SER A 203 24.07 1.96 -12.16
C SER A 203 23.23 2.02 -13.43
N TYR A 204 21.96 1.66 -13.35
CA TYR A 204 21.01 1.78 -14.47
C TYR A 204 20.82 3.24 -14.90
N LEU A 205 20.61 4.17 -13.95
CA LEU A 205 20.44 5.59 -14.28
C LEU A 205 21.69 6.21 -14.89
N ILE A 206 22.89 5.86 -14.39
CA ILE A 206 24.16 6.30 -14.97
C ILE A 206 24.32 5.76 -16.39
N TRP A 207 24.06 4.48 -16.60
CA TRP A 207 24.08 3.86 -17.92
C TRP A 207 23.09 4.55 -18.87
N LEU A 208 21.83 4.74 -18.44
CA LEU A 208 20.78 5.37 -19.24
C LEU A 208 21.19 6.79 -19.68
N GLN A 209 21.81 7.54 -18.77
CA GLN A 209 22.33 8.87 -19.04
C GLN A 209 23.53 8.82 -20.02
N SER A 210 24.42 7.83 -19.89
CA SER A 210 25.60 7.68 -20.74
C SER A 210 25.26 7.35 -22.20
N VAL A 211 24.14 6.65 -22.43
CA VAL A 211 23.65 6.32 -23.78
C VAL A 211 22.72 7.40 -24.35
N GLY A 212 22.53 8.52 -23.63
CA GLY A 212 21.71 9.65 -24.09
C GLY A 212 20.19 9.40 -24.03
N GLN A 213 19.73 8.35 -23.37
CA GLN A 213 18.31 8.01 -23.23
C GLN A 213 17.69 8.49 -21.91
N GLY A 214 18.50 8.97 -20.97
CA GLY A 214 18.02 9.51 -19.70
C GLY A 214 17.33 10.85 -19.87
N THR A 215 16.20 11.06 -19.19
CA THR A 215 15.47 12.32 -19.22
C THR A 215 15.91 13.28 -18.11
N PHE A 216 16.59 12.78 -17.07
CA PHE A 216 17.12 13.59 -15.97
C PHE A 216 18.15 14.58 -16.50
N LEU A 217 18.04 15.85 -16.15
CA LEU A 217 18.81 17.00 -16.64
C LEU A 217 18.64 17.34 -18.15
N ASN A 218 17.97 16.48 -18.92
CA ASN A 218 17.83 16.66 -20.37
C ASN A 218 16.41 17.11 -20.80
N HIS A 219 15.44 17.13 -19.86
CA HIS A 219 14.02 17.41 -20.16
C HIS A 219 13.48 18.62 -19.40
N GLY A 220 14.34 19.59 -19.11
CA GLY A 220 14.01 20.82 -18.41
C GLY A 220 14.04 20.73 -16.89
N THR A 221 14.16 21.89 -16.23
CA THR A 221 14.36 22.01 -14.79
C THR A 221 13.19 21.44 -13.99
N GLY A 222 11.94 21.68 -14.42
CA GLY A 222 10.75 21.18 -13.73
C GLY A 222 10.69 19.65 -13.67
N HIS A 223 10.99 18.99 -14.81
CA HIS A 223 11.05 17.53 -14.90
C HIS A 223 12.16 16.95 -14.01
N THR A 224 13.35 17.56 -14.06
CA THR A 224 14.51 17.16 -13.25
C THR A 224 14.20 17.28 -11.75
N LEU A 225 13.62 18.40 -11.30
CA LEU A 225 13.23 18.60 -9.91
C LEU A 225 12.13 17.61 -9.48
N ALA A 226 11.18 17.32 -10.36
CA ALA A 226 10.15 16.33 -10.05
C ALA A 226 10.75 14.92 -9.90
N LEU A 227 11.67 14.49 -10.77
CA LEU A 227 12.38 13.21 -10.61
C LEU A 227 13.22 13.18 -9.31
N ALA A 228 13.90 14.27 -8.97
CA ALA A 228 14.63 14.38 -7.70
C ALA A 228 13.69 14.36 -6.47
N ALA A 229 12.50 14.95 -6.58
CA ALA A 229 11.49 14.92 -5.53
C ALA A 229 10.88 13.54 -5.28
N ALA A 230 11.12 12.56 -6.17
CA ALA A 230 10.56 11.21 -6.07
C ALA A 230 10.82 10.55 -4.70
N GLY A 231 11.95 10.84 -4.06
CA GLY A 231 12.26 10.38 -2.71
C GLY A 231 11.28 10.89 -1.67
N ALA A 232 11.06 12.19 -1.63
CA ALA A 232 10.12 12.84 -0.70
C ALA A 232 8.67 12.40 -1.00
N VAL A 233 8.29 12.37 -2.27
CA VAL A 233 6.96 11.91 -2.73
C VAL A 233 6.68 10.48 -2.28
N THR A 234 7.69 9.63 -2.22
CA THR A 234 7.56 8.25 -1.73
C THR A 234 7.57 8.18 -0.20
N ALA A 235 8.49 8.87 0.47
CA ALA A 235 8.72 8.71 1.90
C ALA A 235 7.70 9.46 2.75
N ILE A 236 7.26 10.65 2.36
CA ILE A 236 6.33 11.48 3.15
C ILE A 236 5.01 10.76 3.44
N PRO A 237 4.28 10.19 2.46
CA PRO A 237 3.05 9.45 2.75
C PRO A 237 3.28 8.26 3.67
N LEU A 238 4.41 7.54 3.53
CA LEU A 238 4.75 6.42 4.40
C LEU A 238 5.01 6.86 5.85
N LEU A 239 5.67 7.99 6.05
CA LEU A 239 5.90 8.56 7.39
C LEU A 239 4.59 9.05 8.02
N LEU A 240 3.73 9.71 7.25
CA LEU A 240 2.39 10.11 7.69
C LEU A 240 1.52 8.90 8.06
N PHE A 241 1.54 7.85 7.23
CA PHE A 241 0.86 6.59 7.52
C PHE A 241 1.36 5.96 8.83
N ALA A 242 2.68 5.92 9.05
CA ALA A 242 3.27 5.40 10.28
C ALA A 242 2.87 6.24 11.50
N ALA A 243 2.86 7.57 11.38
CA ALA A 243 2.40 8.47 12.42
C ALA A 243 0.91 8.32 12.71
N ALA A 244 0.08 8.03 11.71
CA ALA A 244 -1.33 7.75 11.88
C ALA A 244 -1.56 6.41 12.59
N SER A 245 -0.90 5.35 12.15
CA SER A 245 -1.09 3.98 12.66
C SER A 245 -0.76 3.82 14.14
N SER A 246 0.06 4.72 14.70
CA SER A 246 0.35 4.78 16.14
C SER A 246 -0.69 5.57 16.95
N ARG A 247 -1.68 6.21 16.31
CA ARG A 247 -2.63 7.14 16.96
C ARG A 247 -4.08 6.77 16.78
N ILE A 248 -4.43 6.08 15.71
CA ILE A 248 -5.83 5.70 15.44
C ILE A 248 -5.95 4.19 15.26
N PRO A 249 -7.13 3.60 15.56
CA PRO A 249 -7.37 2.17 15.42
C PRO A 249 -7.11 1.68 13.99
N LEU A 250 -6.59 0.45 13.87
CA LEU A 250 -6.31 -0.18 12.57
C LEU A 250 -7.57 -0.33 11.72
N SER A 251 -8.74 -0.51 12.34
CA SER A 251 -10.04 -0.54 11.65
C SER A 251 -10.34 0.77 10.94
N MET A 252 -10.04 1.91 11.57
CA MET A 252 -10.21 3.23 10.96
C MET A 252 -9.23 3.46 9.82
N MET A 253 -7.96 3.05 9.99
CA MET A 253 -6.97 3.06 8.90
C MET A 253 -7.46 2.23 7.70
N GLY A 254 -8.05 1.06 7.97
CA GLY A 254 -8.61 0.18 6.95
C GLY A 254 -9.79 0.79 6.17
N LEU A 255 -10.55 1.71 6.76
CA LEU A 255 -11.60 2.44 6.05
C LEU A 255 -11.03 3.59 5.22
N ILE A 256 -10.11 4.37 5.81
CA ILE A 256 -9.52 5.54 5.14
C ILE A 256 -8.68 5.12 3.93
N GLN A 257 -8.06 3.93 3.94
CA GLN A 257 -7.25 3.45 2.82
C GLN A 257 -8.00 3.40 1.48
N TYR A 258 -9.33 3.21 1.50
CA TYR A 258 -10.11 3.20 0.25
C TYR A 258 -10.19 4.57 -0.44
N LEU A 259 -9.79 5.65 0.23
CA LEU A 259 -9.67 6.96 -0.37
C LEU A 259 -8.71 6.97 -1.58
N THR A 260 -7.59 6.27 -1.47
CA THR A 260 -6.61 6.16 -2.56
C THR A 260 -7.19 5.54 -3.84
N PRO A 261 -7.73 4.30 -3.83
CA PRO A 261 -8.26 3.71 -5.06
C PRO A 261 -9.50 4.43 -5.58
N VAL A 262 -10.30 5.08 -4.71
CA VAL A 262 -11.41 5.92 -5.16
C VAL A 262 -10.91 7.12 -5.98
N LEU A 263 -9.88 7.83 -5.48
CA LEU A 263 -9.29 8.95 -6.20
C LEU A 263 -8.60 8.51 -7.50
N GLN A 264 -7.89 7.38 -7.49
CA GLN A 264 -7.25 6.84 -8.68
C GLN A 264 -8.29 6.38 -9.72
N PHE A 265 -9.37 5.74 -9.29
CA PHE A 265 -10.50 5.39 -10.15
C PHE A 265 -11.11 6.66 -10.79
N ALA A 266 -11.36 7.68 -9.97
CA ALA A 266 -11.85 8.96 -10.42
C ALA A 266 -10.92 9.62 -11.46
N PHE A 267 -9.61 9.58 -11.21
CA PHE A 267 -8.61 10.07 -12.16
C PHE A 267 -8.66 9.31 -13.48
N GLY A 268 -8.66 7.98 -13.44
CA GLY A 268 -8.68 7.14 -14.65
C GLY A 268 -9.93 7.39 -15.49
N VAL A 269 -11.11 7.44 -14.86
CA VAL A 269 -12.38 7.58 -15.58
C VAL A 269 -12.60 9.01 -16.08
N TRP A 270 -12.39 10.03 -15.21
CA TRP A 270 -12.82 11.40 -15.54
C TRP A 270 -11.70 12.30 -16.08
N ILE A 271 -10.43 11.99 -15.78
CA ILE A 271 -9.30 12.81 -16.24
C ILE A 271 -8.57 12.12 -17.38
N ASN A 272 -8.29 10.82 -17.23
CA ASN A 272 -7.61 10.04 -18.27
C ASN A 272 -8.56 9.48 -19.33
N HIS A 273 -9.88 9.60 -19.10
CA HIS A 273 -10.94 9.13 -20.01
C HIS A 273 -10.79 7.65 -20.40
N GLU A 274 -10.34 6.81 -19.46
CA GLU A 274 -10.23 5.37 -19.70
C GLU A 274 -11.59 4.74 -20.00
N VAL A 275 -11.61 3.87 -21.00
CA VAL A 275 -12.84 3.22 -21.45
C VAL A 275 -13.38 2.29 -20.36
N MET A 276 -14.64 2.50 -20.01
CA MET A 276 -15.37 1.75 -18.97
C MET A 276 -16.56 1.00 -19.59
N PRO A 277 -16.35 -0.13 -20.26
CA PRO A 277 -17.46 -0.94 -20.78
C PRO A 277 -18.26 -1.55 -19.64
N THR A 278 -19.52 -1.92 -19.90
CA THR A 278 -20.47 -2.47 -18.91
C THR A 278 -19.88 -3.58 -18.04
N PRO A 279 -19.14 -4.56 -18.56
CA PRO A 279 -18.51 -5.60 -17.70
C PRO A 279 -17.54 -5.05 -16.65
N ARG A 280 -16.80 -3.97 -16.97
CA ARG A 280 -15.94 -3.29 -16.00
C ARG A 280 -16.76 -2.66 -14.86
N TRP A 281 -17.84 -1.93 -15.17
CA TRP A 281 -18.74 -1.37 -14.17
C TRP A 281 -19.34 -2.44 -13.26
N ILE A 282 -19.83 -3.56 -13.84
CA ILE A 282 -20.36 -4.69 -13.07
C ILE A 282 -19.29 -5.27 -12.15
N GLY A 283 -18.07 -5.50 -12.66
CA GLY A 283 -16.96 -6.02 -11.88
C GLY A 283 -16.56 -5.11 -10.72
N PHE A 284 -16.46 -3.82 -10.94
CA PHE A 284 -16.21 -2.84 -9.86
C PHE A 284 -17.34 -2.85 -8.82
N GLY A 285 -18.61 -2.88 -9.25
CA GLY A 285 -19.75 -2.99 -8.35
C GLY A 285 -19.69 -4.24 -7.46
N LEU A 286 -19.33 -5.39 -8.03
CA LEU A 286 -19.14 -6.64 -7.28
C LEU A 286 -17.97 -6.54 -6.28
N VAL A 287 -16.84 -5.94 -6.67
CA VAL A 287 -15.72 -5.72 -5.76
C VAL A 287 -16.14 -4.83 -4.60
N TRP A 288 -16.85 -3.74 -4.84
CA TRP A 288 -17.34 -2.86 -3.78
C TRP A 288 -18.28 -3.57 -2.82
N VAL A 289 -19.20 -4.42 -3.33
CA VAL A 289 -20.04 -5.27 -2.47
C VAL A 289 -19.21 -6.21 -1.61
N ALA A 290 -18.20 -6.88 -2.19
CA ALA A 290 -17.30 -7.76 -1.45
C ALA A 290 -16.55 -7.00 -0.34
N LEU A 291 -16.08 -5.79 -0.62
CA LEU A 291 -15.39 -4.93 0.34
C LEU A 291 -16.29 -4.45 1.48
N VAL A 292 -17.52 -4.09 1.18
CA VAL A 292 -18.51 -3.72 2.22
C VAL A 292 -18.74 -4.91 3.15
N LEU A 293 -18.93 -6.12 2.61
CA LEU A 293 -19.10 -7.34 3.41
C LEU A 293 -17.89 -7.61 4.30
N LEU A 294 -16.65 -7.53 3.78
CA LEU A 294 -15.44 -7.70 4.55
C LEU A 294 -15.29 -6.64 5.65
N THR A 295 -15.59 -5.38 5.32
CA THR A 295 -15.48 -4.27 6.26
C THR A 295 -16.47 -4.42 7.41
N VAL A 296 -17.75 -4.71 7.11
CA VAL A 296 -18.79 -4.93 8.11
C VAL A 296 -18.44 -6.13 8.99
N ASP A 297 -17.97 -7.24 8.43
CA ASP A 297 -17.56 -8.43 9.18
C ASP A 297 -16.38 -8.12 10.11
N SER A 298 -15.38 -7.37 9.64
CA SER A 298 -14.22 -6.97 10.45
C SER A 298 -14.62 -6.05 11.61
N LEU A 299 -15.48 -5.06 11.34
CA LEU A 299 -15.98 -4.15 12.38
C LEU A 299 -16.82 -4.88 13.44
N ARG A 300 -17.68 -5.84 13.03
CA ARG A 300 -18.46 -6.66 13.97
C ARG A 300 -17.55 -7.55 14.82
N ALA A 301 -16.49 -8.11 14.24
CA ALA A 301 -15.55 -8.95 14.96
C ALA A 301 -14.66 -8.19 15.96
N SER A 302 -14.46 -6.89 15.72
CA SER A 302 -13.66 -6.02 16.61
C SER A 302 -14.45 -5.45 17.79
N ARG A 303 -15.80 -5.60 17.82
CA ARG A 303 -16.61 -5.19 18.97
C ARG A 303 -16.34 -6.15 20.15
N PRO A 304 -16.09 -5.63 21.37
CA PRO A 304 -16.04 -6.47 22.55
C PRO A 304 -17.35 -7.26 22.62
N ARG A 305 -17.28 -8.58 22.82
CA ARG A 305 -18.45 -9.34 23.26
C ARG A 305 -18.79 -8.80 24.63
N ASP A 306 -19.91 -8.08 24.75
CA ASP A 306 -20.52 -7.86 26.04
C ASP A 306 -20.69 -9.25 26.66
N VAL A 307 -19.91 -9.52 27.70
CA VAL A 307 -20.14 -10.65 28.59
C VAL A 307 -21.39 -10.25 29.36
N LEU A 308 -22.55 -10.40 28.70
CA LEU A 308 -23.83 -10.34 29.33
C LEU A 308 -23.83 -11.50 30.35
N SER A 309 -23.66 -11.10 31.62
CA SER A 309 -24.17 -11.77 32.82
C SER A 309 -24.73 -13.17 32.54
N ASP A 310 -23.92 -14.17 32.88
CA ASP A 310 -24.44 -15.51 33.18
C ASP A 310 -25.32 -15.37 34.42
N PRO A 311 -26.66 -15.56 34.35
CA PRO A 311 -27.55 -15.45 35.48
C PRO A 311 -27.30 -16.54 36.53
N ASP A 312 -26.48 -17.57 36.25
CA ASP A 312 -26.26 -18.73 37.07
C ASP A 312 -25.13 -18.58 38.12
N THR A 313 -24.51 -17.39 38.22
CA THR A 313 -23.49 -17.14 39.27
C THR A 313 -24.01 -16.42 40.51
N MET A 314 -25.33 -16.27 40.63
CA MET A 314 -25.99 -15.79 41.88
C MET A 314 -26.77 -16.93 42.55
N ASN A 315 -26.07 -17.98 43.03
CA ASN A 315 -26.55 -18.85 44.12
C ASN A 315 -25.40 -19.28 45.00
#